data_aed17591cbb495e2ced0761e1085e760
#
_entry.id   aed17591cbb495e2ced0761e1085e760
#
_cell.length_a   1.000
_cell.length_b   1.000
_cell.length_c   1.000
_cell.angle_alpha   90.00
_cell.angle_beta   90.00
_cell.angle_gamma   90.00
#
_symmetry.space_group_name_H-M   'P 1'
#
loop_
_entity.id
_entity.type
_entity.pdbx_description
1 polymer ?
#
loop_
_entity_poly.entity_id
_entity_poly.type
_entity_poly.pdbx_seq_one_letter_code
_entity_poly.pdbx_strand_id
1 'polypeptide(L)'
;VSTKIIVDRENEIRAFVPEEYWTIEAVLLTKDGKKVKTKLYGLASDGNKLSIGNEEEAKKVFDAVNGKDFAVSDIKLGKKLKNPPPPFTTSTLQQEASRKLNYQSQRTMKIAQELYEGMNLGSEFGGVQGLITYMRTDSMRISDEARDAAKTFITEKYGEEYYPKTPRVYKSKGNNVQDAHEAIRPSNLNLEPAAIKKALTTEQYKLYKLIWDRFIASQMQSAELSTVQTDFNCEGYIFRTSGYTVKFPGYMALYEESTDDKNTDDENVKLPEMKVGDILASESVTPVQHFTEPPARYNDATLVKYLEEKGIAD
;
A
#
# COMPACT_ATOMS: atom_id res chain seq x y z
N VAL A 1 8.11 -17.05 -22.81
CA VAL A 1 8.74 -15.92 -22.10
C VAL A 1 8.63 -16.10 -20.59
N SER A 2 7.46 -16.30 -20.03
CA SER A 2 7.23 -16.43 -18.59
C SER A 2 8.05 -17.54 -17.92
N THR A 3 8.18 -18.71 -18.57
CA THR A 3 9.00 -19.82 -18.06
C THR A 3 10.47 -19.41 -17.90
N LYS A 4 11.02 -18.68 -18.87
CA LYS A 4 12.40 -18.21 -18.79
C LYS A 4 12.58 -17.25 -17.61
N ILE A 5 11.67 -16.31 -17.40
CA ILE A 5 11.69 -15.35 -16.29
C ILE A 5 11.70 -16.06 -14.94
N ILE A 6 10.87 -17.12 -14.81
CA ILE A 6 10.79 -17.93 -13.58
C ILE A 6 12.11 -18.69 -13.36
N VAL A 7 12.68 -19.27 -14.42
CA VAL A 7 13.96 -20.01 -14.34
C VAL A 7 15.11 -19.04 -14.00
N ASP A 8 15.16 -17.86 -14.62
CA ASP A 8 16.18 -16.86 -14.33
C ASP A 8 16.09 -16.40 -12.85
N ARG A 9 14.87 -16.20 -12.33
CA ARG A 9 14.66 -15.88 -10.92
C ARG A 9 15.12 -17.02 -10.00
N GLU A 10 14.83 -18.27 -10.32
CA GLU A 10 15.28 -19.41 -9.53
C GLU A 10 16.82 -19.54 -9.53
N ASN A 11 17.47 -19.26 -10.65
CA ASN A 11 18.93 -19.22 -10.73
C ASN A 11 19.50 -18.09 -9.87
N GLU A 12 18.89 -16.91 -9.89
CA GLU A 12 19.26 -15.78 -9.05
C GLU A 12 19.13 -16.14 -7.56
N ILE A 13 18.03 -16.79 -7.16
CA ILE A 13 17.82 -17.27 -5.78
C ILE A 13 18.91 -18.27 -5.37
N ARG A 14 19.24 -19.22 -6.24
CA ARG A 14 20.27 -20.26 -5.95
C ARG A 14 21.68 -19.69 -5.86
N ALA A 15 21.97 -18.64 -6.63
CA ALA A 15 23.26 -17.97 -6.62
C ALA A 15 23.40 -16.95 -5.48
N PHE A 16 22.32 -16.63 -4.78
CA PHE A 16 22.32 -15.62 -3.73
C PHE A 16 23.14 -16.06 -2.54
N VAL A 17 24.01 -15.17 -2.05
CA VAL A 17 24.81 -15.36 -0.84
C VAL A 17 24.24 -14.45 0.25
N PRO A 18 23.64 -15.00 1.31
CA PRO A 18 23.14 -14.21 2.44
C PRO A 18 24.28 -13.46 3.13
N GLU A 19 24.02 -12.20 3.46
CA GLU A 19 24.90 -11.36 4.26
C GLU A 19 24.29 -11.12 5.64
N GLU A 20 25.10 -11.30 6.68
CA GLU A 20 24.71 -11.04 8.06
C GLU A 20 24.61 -9.54 8.33
N TYR A 21 23.57 -9.13 9.01
CA TYR A 21 23.43 -7.80 9.59
C TYR A 21 22.63 -7.85 10.89
N TRP A 22 22.76 -6.81 11.70
CA TRP A 22 22.11 -6.71 12.99
C TRP A 22 21.30 -5.44 13.08
N THR A 23 20.17 -5.54 13.76
CA THR A 23 19.38 -4.40 14.22
C THR A 23 19.38 -4.39 15.74
N ILE A 24 19.27 -3.21 16.34
CA ILE A 24 19.15 -3.06 17.78
C ILE A 24 17.84 -2.30 18.04
N GLU A 25 16.94 -2.97 18.72
CA GLU A 25 15.64 -2.44 19.11
C GLU A 25 15.68 -2.02 20.56
N ALA A 26 15.07 -0.89 20.89
CA ALA A 26 14.89 -0.44 22.26
C ALA A 26 13.43 -0.09 22.50
N VAL A 27 12.87 -0.63 23.58
CA VAL A 27 11.55 -0.26 24.07
C VAL A 27 11.75 0.73 25.21
N LEU A 28 11.27 1.94 25.03
CA LEU A 28 11.40 3.05 25.97
C LEU A 28 10.08 3.27 26.70
N LEU A 29 10.16 3.83 27.91
CA LEU A 29 9.01 4.18 28.74
C LEU A 29 8.96 5.68 28.96
N THR A 30 7.82 6.27 28.66
CA THR A 30 7.51 7.64 29.06
C THR A 30 7.27 7.72 30.58
N LYS A 31 7.25 8.91 31.16
CA LYS A 31 7.00 9.10 32.61
C LYS A 31 5.62 8.54 33.05
N ASP A 32 4.64 8.55 32.15
CA ASP A 32 3.30 7.99 32.39
C ASP A 32 3.18 6.50 32.01
N GLY A 33 4.31 5.84 31.72
CA GLY A 33 4.40 4.40 31.50
C GLY A 33 4.01 3.91 30.09
N LYS A 34 3.87 4.83 29.13
CA LYS A 34 3.60 4.45 27.72
C LYS A 34 4.87 3.93 27.07
N LYS A 35 4.72 2.87 26.27
CA LYS A 35 5.84 2.24 25.56
C LYS A 35 6.08 2.91 24.20
N VAL A 36 7.36 3.11 23.88
CA VAL A 36 7.82 3.60 22.61
C VAL A 36 8.83 2.62 22.02
N LYS A 37 8.51 1.99 20.91
CA LYS A 37 9.42 1.09 20.20
C LYS A 37 10.33 1.91 19.30
N THR A 38 11.62 1.70 19.41
CA THR A 38 12.65 2.38 18.63
C THR A 38 13.65 1.41 18.04
N LYS A 39 14.34 1.84 16.99
CA LYS A 39 15.47 1.09 16.39
C LYS A 39 16.68 1.99 16.30
N LEU A 40 17.87 1.40 16.47
CA LEU A 40 19.12 2.09 16.21
C LEU A 40 19.13 2.60 14.77
N TYR A 41 19.42 3.89 14.63
CA TYR A 41 19.56 4.55 13.34
C TYR A 41 21.01 4.86 13.00
N GLY A 42 21.74 5.49 13.89
CA GLY A 42 23.08 5.96 13.59
C GLY A 42 23.81 6.59 14.78
N LEU A 43 24.79 7.40 14.47
CA LEU A 43 25.62 8.11 15.45
C LEU A 43 25.18 9.57 15.57
N ALA A 44 25.22 10.10 16.80
CA ALA A 44 24.92 11.50 17.05
C ALA A 44 26.01 12.44 16.50
N SER A 45 27.25 11.94 16.36
CA SER A 45 28.42 12.73 15.98
C SER A 45 28.36 13.26 14.53
N ASP A 46 27.81 12.47 13.62
CA ASP A 46 27.76 12.81 12.19
C ASP A 46 26.36 12.73 11.58
N GLY A 47 25.37 12.22 12.34
CA GLY A 47 24.00 12.05 11.87
C GLY A 47 23.81 10.95 10.81
N ASN A 48 24.84 10.18 10.52
CA ASN A 48 24.81 9.15 9.49
C ASN A 48 24.20 7.85 10.01
N LYS A 49 23.59 7.10 9.09
CA LYS A 49 23.07 5.78 9.39
C LYS A 49 24.23 4.83 9.70
N LEU A 50 24.12 4.10 10.80
CA LEU A 50 25.08 3.08 11.21
C LEU A 50 24.57 1.69 10.77
N SER A 51 25.46 0.94 10.10
CA SER A 51 25.23 -0.46 9.75
C SER A 51 26.00 -1.36 10.71
N ILE A 52 25.35 -2.39 11.23
CA ILE A 52 25.95 -3.38 12.14
C ILE A 52 26.08 -4.69 11.37
N GLY A 53 27.30 -5.14 11.14
CA GLY A 53 27.59 -6.31 10.30
C GLY A 53 27.83 -7.61 11.05
N ASN A 54 28.07 -7.56 12.35
CA ASN A 54 28.41 -8.74 13.15
C ASN A 54 27.99 -8.59 14.62
N GLU A 55 28.07 -9.69 15.36
CA GLU A 55 27.69 -9.75 16.77
C GLU A 55 28.55 -8.85 17.67
N GLU A 56 29.84 -8.73 17.38
CA GLU A 56 30.75 -7.91 18.18
C GLU A 56 30.38 -6.43 18.13
N GLU A 57 30.08 -5.92 16.94
CA GLU A 57 29.59 -4.56 16.75
C GLU A 57 28.24 -4.34 17.44
N ALA A 58 27.32 -5.31 17.32
CA ALA A 58 26.02 -5.26 18.00
C ALA A 58 26.19 -5.25 19.54
N LYS A 59 27.09 -6.09 20.06
CA LYS A 59 27.38 -6.13 21.49
C LYS A 59 27.98 -4.82 22.01
N LYS A 60 28.85 -4.20 21.24
CA LYS A 60 29.45 -2.89 21.59
C LYS A 60 28.36 -1.83 21.79
N VAL A 61 27.41 -1.76 20.89
CA VAL A 61 26.28 -0.81 21.03
C VAL A 61 25.39 -1.18 22.20
N PHE A 62 25.04 -2.47 22.33
CA PHE A 62 24.22 -2.96 23.44
C PHE A 62 24.84 -2.61 24.80
N ASP A 63 26.12 -2.90 25.02
CA ASP A 63 26.82 -2.62 26.27
C ASP A 63 26.86 -1.12 26.58
N ALA A 64 26.88 -0.27 25.57
CA ALA A 64 26.89 1.19 25.75
C ALA A 64 25.51 1.74 26.18
N VAL A 65 24.40 1.15 25.71
CA VAL A 65 23.06 1.75 25.89
C VAL A 65 22.15 0.96 26.82
N ASN A 66 22.47 -0.30 27.13
CA ASN A 66 21.62 -1.13 27.98
C ASN A 66 21.49 -0.58 29.39
N GLY A 67 20.25 -0.42 29.86
CA GLY A 67 19.96 0.13 31.18
C GLY A 67 20.22 1.63 31.34
N LYS A 68 20.51 2.33 30.24
CA LYS A 68 20.70 3.78 30.21
C LYS A 68 19.42 4.51 29.85
N ASP A 69 19.41 5.80 30.15
CA ASP A 69 18.35 6.71 29.78
C ASP A 69 18.53 7.21 28.33
N PHE A 70 17.41 7.42 27.65
CA PHE A 70 17.33 7.93 26.30
C PHE A 70 16.75 9.35 26.34
N ALA A 71 17.46 10.31 25.78
CA ALA A 71 16.97 11.68 25.69
C ALA A 71 16.41 11.96 24.31
N VAL A 72 15.21 12.54 24.24
CA VAL A 72 14.66 13.02 22.97
C VAL A 72 15.55 14.14 22.44
N SER A 73 16.23 13.89 21.32
CA SER A 73 17.21 14.80 20.72
C SER A 73 16.64 15.63 19.57
N ASP A 74 15.68 15.08 18.82
CA ASP A 74 15.03 15.76 17.71
C ASP A 74 13.62 15.21 17.47
N ILE A 75 12.70 16.08 17.06
CA ILE A 75 11.35 15.75 16.65
C ILE A 75 11.06 16.45 15.33
N LYS A 76 10.84 15.67 14.27
CA LYS A 76 10.42 16.18 12.96
C LYS A 76 8.94 15.93 12.75
N LEU A 77 8.20 17.01 12.61
CA LEU A 77 6.79 16.99 12.26
C LEU A 77 6.64 17.24 10.77
N GLY A 78 5.73 16.52 10.14
CA GLY A 78 5.46 16.67 8.72
C GLY A 78 4.01 16.42 8.36
N LYS A 79 3.71 16.71 7.11
CA LYS A 79 2.43 16.39 6.48
C LYS A 79 2.71 15.57 5.22
N LYS A 80 1.95 14.52 5.01
CA LYS A 80 2.05 13.69 3.81
C LYS A 80 0.67 13.58 3.17
N LEU A 81 0.60 13.85 1.88
CA LEU A 81 -0.58 13.54 1.07
C LEU A 81 -0.39 12.15 0.46
N LYS A 82 -1.37 11.29 0.66
CA LYS A 82 -1.42 9.98 0.02
C LYS A 82 -2.49 10.03 -1.07
N ASN A 83 -2.05 9.95 -2.32
CA ASN A 83 -2.94 9.99 -3.47
C ASN A 83 -3.61 8.64 -3.71
N PRO A 84 -4.86 8.61 -4.19
CA PRO A 84 -5.49 7.36 -4.58
C PRO A 84 -4.79 6.74 -5.80
N PRO A 85 -4.81 5.40 -5.90
CA PRO A 85 -4.33 4.72 -7.08
C PRO A 85 -5.27 4.97 -8.28
N PRO A 86 -4.77 4.82 -9.53
CA PRO A 86 -5.59 4.93 -10.73
C PRO A 86 -6.71 3.89 -10.79
N PRO A 87 -7.74 4.08 -11.61
CA PRO A 87 -8.69 3.03 -11.93
C PRO A 87 -7.97 1.85 -12.58
N PHE A 88 -8.57 0.67 -12.54
CA PHE A 88 -7.93 -0.55 -13.00
C PHE A 88 -7.67 -0.59 -14.50
N THR A 89 -6.48 -1.07 -14.84
CA THR A 89 -6.16 -1.73 -16.11
C THR A 89 -6.28 -3.24 -15.93
N THR A 90 -6.16 -4.00 -17.03
CA THR A 90 -6.11 -5.48 -16.95
C THR A 90 -5.06 -5.96 -15.95
N SER A 91 -3.85 -5.44 -16.06
CA SER A 91 -2.72 -5.81 -15.21
C SER A 91 -2.97 -5.50 -13.74
N THR A 92 -3.39 -4.28 -13.42
CA THR A 92 -3.61 -3.88 -12.02
C THR A 92 -4.81 -4.57 -11.39
N LEU A 93 -5.86 -4.89 -12.18
CA LEU A 93 -6.97 -5.72 -11.71
C LEU A 93 -6.50 -7.12 -11.33
N GLN A 94 -5.71 -7.77 -12.18
CA GLN A 94 -5.15 -9.10 -11.90
C GLN A 94 -4.28 -9.09 -10.64
N GLN A 95 -3.44 -8.08 -10.46
CA GLN A 95 -2.58 -7.93 -9.28
C GLN A 95 -3.40 -7.79 -7.99
N GLU A 96 -4.37 -6.89 -7.96
CA GLU A 96 -5.19 -6.66 -6.76
C GLU A 96 -6.14 -7.82 -6.47
N ALA A 97 -6.72 -8.44 -7.49
CA ALA A 97 -7.54 -9.64 -7.32
C ALA A 97 -6.72 -10.81 -6.74
N SER A 98 -5.47 -10.97 -7.16
CA SER A 98 -4.56 -11.96 -6.59
C SER A 98 -4.27 -11.66 -5.12
N ARG A 99 -3.92 -10.42 -4.77
CA ARG A 99 -3.55 -10.01 -3.41
C ARG A 99 -4.73 -10.05 -2.44
N LYS A 100 -5.85 -9.47 -2.84
CA LYS A 100 -7.03 -9.30 -1.94
C LYS A 100 -7.99 -10.47 -1.94
N LEU A 101 -8.13 -11.14 -3.08
CA LEU A 101 -9.15 -12.20 -3.28
C LEU A 101 -8.53 -13.58 -3.45
N ASN A 102 -7.21 -13.66 -3.61
CA ASN A 102 -6.48 -14.87 -3.93
C ASN A 102 -7.00 -15.53 -5.24
N TYR A 103 -7.32 -14.69 -6.23
CA TYR A 103 -7.75 -15.14 -7.55
C TYR A 103 -6.56 -15.19 -8.51
N GLN A 104 -6.37 -16.32 -9.17
CA GLN A 104 -5.42 -16.43 -10.28
C GLN A 104 -5.87 -15.55 -11.45
N SER A 105 -4.91 -15.10 -12.27
CA SER A 105 -5.17 -14.19 -13.39
C SER A 105 -6.23 -14.72 -14.35
N GLN A 106 -6.18 -16.00 -14.71
CA GLN A 106 -7.17 -16.62 -15.59
C GLN A 106 -8.58 -16.58 -14.98
N ARG A 107 -8.70 -16.87 -13.68
CA ARG A 107 -9.98 -16.82 -12.96
C ARG A 107 -10.52 -15.40 -12.90
N THR A 108 -9.67 -14.45 -12.60
CA THR A 108 -10.04 -13.02 -12.58
C THR A 108 -10.60 -12.58 -13.92
N MET A 109 -9.93 -12.94 -15.02
CA MET A 109 -10.35 -12.56 -16.35
C MET A 109 -11.66 -13.26 -16.77
N LYS A 110 -11.87 -14.50 -16.36
CA LYS A 110 -13.14 -15.21 -16.61
C LYS A 110 -14.31 -14.50 -15.90
N ILE A 111 -14.15 -14.18 -14.63
CA ILE A 111 -15.21 -13.49 -13.86
C ILE A 111 -15.45 -12.09 -14.42
N ALA A 112 -14.38 -11.36 -14.78
CA ALA A 112 -14.51 -10.04 -15.41
C ALA A 112 -15.27 -10.12 -16.74
N GLN A 113 -15.04 -11.15 -17.54
CA GLN A 113 -15.79 -11.42 -18.77
C GLN A 113 -17.28 -11.60 -18.49
N GLU A 114 -17.63 -12.39 -17.49
CA GLU A 114 -19.03 -12.62 -17.09
C GLU A 114 -19.69 -11.28 -16.65
N LEU A 115 -19.00 -10.47 -15.86
CA LEU A 115 -19.50 -9.15 -15.43
C LEU A 115 -19.70 -8.19 -16.61
N TYR A 116 -18.82 -8.24 -17.60
CA TYR A 116 -18.91 -7.42 -18.81
C TYR A 116 -20.06 -7.85 -19.73
N GLU A 117 -20.20 -9.15 -19.99
CA GLU A 117 -21.20 -9.69 -20.90
C GLU A 117 -22.63 -9.51 -20.37
N GLY A 118 -22.78 -9.48 -19.07
CA GLY A 118 -24.03 -9.13 -18.43
C GLY A 118 -24.54 -10.18 -17.47
N MET A 119 -25.18 -9.70 -16.42
CA MET A 119 -25.80 -10.47 -15.36
C MET A 119 -27.29 -10.18 -15.32
N ASN A 120 -28.11 -11.22 -15.11
CA ASN A 120 -29.54 -11.01 -14.87
C ASN A 120 -29.75 -10.53 -13.43
N LEU A 121 -30.03 -9.25 -13.30
CA LEU A 121 -30.24 -8.58 -12.00
C LEU A 121 -31.70 -8.65 -11.53
N GLY A 122 -32.60 -9.18 -12.35
CA GLY A 122 -34.05 -9.15 -12.10
C GLY A 122 -34.71 -7.89 -12.68
N SER A 123 -36.03 -7.91 -12.75
CA SER A 123 -36.80 -6.82 -13.34
C SER A 123 -36.67 -5.50 -12.57
N GLU A 124 -36.42 -5.57 -11.28
CA GLU A 124 -36.20 -4.42 -10.39
C GLU A 124 -35.01 -3.56 -10.86
N PHE A 125 -33.97 -4.18 -11.39
CA PHE A 125 -32.75 -3.50 -11.86
C PHE A 125 -32.65 -3.46 -13.40
N GLY A 126 -33.74 -3.71 -14.12
CA GLY A 126 -33.78 -3.62 -15.59
C GLY A 126 -33.33 -4.89 -16.32
N GLY A 127 -33.30 -6.03 -15.66
CA GLY A 127 -33.02 -7.34 -16.27
C GLY A 127 -31.53 -7.63 -16.47
N VAL A 128 -31.14 -8.05 -17.68
CA VAL A 128 -29.75 -8.38 -17.99
C VAL A 128 -28.96 -7.11 -18.28
N GLN A 129 -27.88 -6.87 -17.53
CA GLN A 129 -27.01 -5.71 -17.71
C GLN A 129 -25.54 -6.07 -17.56
N GLY A 130 -24.69 -5.47 -18.40
CA GLY A 130 -23.25 -5.47 -18.22
C GLY A 130 -22.87 -4.53 -17.07
N LEU A 131 -22.06 -5.04 -16.14
CA LEU A 131 -21.75 -4.35 -14.90
C LEU A 131 -20.46 -3.54 -14.94
N ILE A 132 -19.56 -3.84 -15.87
CA ILE A 132 -18.26 -3.20 -16.00
C ILE A 132 -17.97 -2.84 -17.46
N THR A 133 -17.05 -1.91 -17.66
CA THR A 133 -16.44 -1.62 -18.96
C THR A 133 -15.56 -2.79 -19.43
N TYR A 134 -15.11 -2.76 -20.67
CA TYR A 134 -14.30 -3.84 -21.23
C TYR A 134 -13.01 -4.07 -20.44
N MET A 135 -12.76 -5.31 -20.05
CA MET A 135 -11.73 -5.70 -19.10
C MET A 135 -10.34 -5.89 -19.69
N ARG A 136 -10.19 -5.89 -21.02
CA ARG A 136 -8.87 -5.98 -21.68
C ARG A 136 -8.47 -4.61 -22.15
N THR A 137 -7.79 -3.87 -21.25
CA THR A 137 -7.38 -2.49 -21.48
C THR A 137 -6.14 -2.13 -20.68
N ASP A 138 -5.28 -1.33 -21.25
CA ASP A 138 -4.15 -0.68 -20.60
C ASP A 138 -4.44 0.80 -20.28
N SER A 139 -5.63 1.27 -20.66
CA SER A 139 -6.07 2.65 -20.44
C SER A 139 -6.49 2.90 -18.99
N MET A 140 -6.10 4.05 -18.46
CA MET A 140 -6.58 4.60 -17.20
C MET A 140 -7.57 5.76 -17.41
N ARG A 141 -7.99 6.00 -18.64
CA ARG A 141 -8.91 7.07 -18.99
C ARG A 141 -10.32 6.79 -18.49
N ILE A 142 -11.00 7.81 -18.02
CA ILE A 142 -12.39 7.80 -17.61
C ILE A 142 -13.15 8.81 -18.45
N SER A 143 -14.34 8.46 -18.96
CA SER A 143 -15.20 9.40 -19.68
C SER A 143 -15.69 10.52 -18.74
N ASP A 144 -16.04 11.64 -19.34
CA ASP A 144 -16.54 12.78 -18.57
C ASP A 144 -17.87 12.44 -17.85
N GLU A 145 -18.75 11.68 -18.52
CA GLU A 145 -19.99 11.20 -17.92
C GLU A 145 -19.76 10.35 -16.67
N ALA A 146 -18.80 9.40 -16.74
CA ALA A 146 -18.45 8.55 -15.60
C ALA A 146 -17.80 9.36 -14.47
N ARG A 147 -17.02 10.39 -14.82
CA ARG A 147 -16.42 11.30 -13.84
C ARG A 147 -17.47 12.12 -13.11
N ASP A 148 -18.44 12.66 -13.85
CA ASP A 148 -19.55 13.45 -13.28
C ASP A 148 -20.43 12.58 -12.40
N ALA A 149 -20.74 11.35 -12.82
CA ALA A 149 -21.49 10.39 -12.01
C ALA A 149 -20.72 10.04 -10.71
N ALA A 150 -19.42 9.84 -10.78
CA ALA A 150 -18.58 9.58 -9.62
C ALA A 150 -18.55 10.79 -8.66
N LYS A 151 -18.47 12.01 -9.20
CA LYS A 151 -18.54 13.25 -8.40
C LYS A 151 -19.84 13.30 -7.62
N THR A 152 -20.97 13.12 -8.27
CA THR A 152 -22.29 13.12 -7.63
C THR A 152 -22.34 12.05 -6.53
N PHE A 153 -21.96 10.82 -6.85
CA PHE A 153 -21.96 9.72 -5.89
C PHE A 153 -21.09 10.02 -4.66
N ILE A 154 -19.85 10.52 -4.87
CA ILE A 154 -18.91 10.81 -3.78
C ILE A 154 -19.45 11.94 -2.89
N THR A 155 -19.92 13.04 -3.49
CA THR A 155 -20.40 14.20 -2.73
C THR A 155 -21.66 13.88 -1.94
N GLU A 156 -22.58 13.11 -2.49
CA GLU A 156 -23.80 12.69 -1.80
C GLU A 156 -23.54 11.69 -0.67
N LYS A 157 -22.64 10.75 -0.89
CA LYS A 157 -22.41 9.64 0.07
C LYS A 157 -21.39 9.96 1.15
N TYR A 158 -20.34 10.71 0.81
CA TYR A 158 -19.20 10.98 1.71
C TYR A 158 -19.09 12.45 2.12
N GLY A 159 -19.56 13.38 1.30
CA GLY A 159 -19.43 14.81 1.49
C GLY A 159 -18.56 15.49 0.44
N GLU A 160 -18.74 16.80 0.28
CA GLU A 160 -18.03 17.59 -0.73
C GLU A 160 -16.51 17.59 -0.54
N GLU A 161 -16.03 17.50 0.70
CA GLU A 161 -14.62 17.46 1.04
C GLU A 161 -13.91 16.19 0.54
N TYR A 162 -14.65 15.13 0.25
CA TYR A 162 -14.11 13.87 -0.30
C TYR A 162 -13.90 13.89 -1.82
N TYR A 163 -14.37 14.93 -2.49
CA TYR A 163 -14.10 15.12 -3.91
C TYR A 163 -13.04 16.22 -4.12
N PRO A 164 -11.99 15.98 -4.95
CA PRO A 164 -10.92 16.96 -5.14
C PRO A 164 -11.42 18.20 -5.89
N LYS A 165 -10.89 19.37 -5.56
CA LYS A 165 -11.25 20.64 -6.22
C LYS A 165 -11.00 20.60 -7.74
N THR A 166 -9.94 19.90 -8.15
CA THR A 166 -9.63 19.64 -9.57
C THR A 166 -9.83 18.16 -9.83
N PRO A 167 -10.68 17.79 -10.81
CA PRO A 167 -10.90 16.39 -11.16
C PRO A 167 -9.59 15.67 -11.47
N ARG A 168 -9.48 14.42 -11.04
CA ARG A 168 -8.28 13.62 -11.27
C ARG A 168 -8.22 13.15 -12.71
N VAL A 169 -7.05 13.28 -13.30
CA VAL A 169 -6.74 12.78 -14.63
C VAL A 169 -5.52 11.84 -14.52
N TYR A 170 -5.70 10.61 -14.95
CA TYR A 170 -4.63 9.63 -15.02
C TYR A 170 -4.20 9.43 -16.45
N LYS A 171 -2.88 9.51 -16.69
CA LYS A 171 -2.29 9.29 -18.01
C LYS A 171 -1.70 7.89 -18.07
N SER A 172 -2.03 7.15 -19.12
CA SER A 172 -1.41 5.87 -19.39
C SER A 172 0.06 6.05 -19.78
N LYS A 173 0.91 5.11 -19.38
CA LYS A 173 2.34 5.12 -19.72
C LYS A 173 2.51 4.50 -21.11
N GLY A 174 2.99 5.27 -22.08
CA GLY A 174 3.37 4.79 -23.42
C GLY A 174 2.83 5.64 -24.56
N ASN A 175 3.58 5.65 -25.67
CA ASN A 175 3.23 6.41 -26.88
C ASN A 175 2.17 5.74 -27.78
N ASN A 176 1.74 4.52 -27.45
CA ASN A 176 0.82 3.70 -28.26
C ASN A 176 -0.49 3.38 -27.56
N VAL A 177 -0.90 4.20 -26.58
CA VAL A 177 -2.19 3.99 -25.93
C VAL A 177 -3.30 4.24 -26.95
N GLN A 178 -4.08 3.22 -27.25
CA GLN A 178 -5.31 3.37 -28.04
C GLN A 178 -6.27 4.24 -27.22
N ASP A 179 -6.37 5.51 -27.59
CA ASP A 179 -7.18 6.55 -26.91
C ASP A 179 -8.68 6.24 -26.87
N ALA A 180 -9.10 5.16 -27.55
CA ALA A 180 -10.49 4.75 -27.65
C ALA A 180 -11.02 3.96 -26.45
N HIS A 181 -10.12 3.37 -25.64
CA HIS A 181 -10.51 2.51 -24.52
C HIS A 181 -10.54 3.26 -23.19
N GLU A 182 -11.45 2.87 -22.32
CA GLU A 182 -11.51 3.33 -20.94
C GLU A 182 -10.84 2.34 -19.99
N ALA A 183 -10.59 2.79 -18.75
CA ALA A 183 -10.24 1.94 -17.64
C ALA A 183 -11.39 0.97 -17.28
N ILE A 184 -11.07 -0.05 -16.50
CA ILE A 184 -12.06 -0.98 -15.95
C ILE A 184 -12.80 -0.29 -14.81
N ARG A 185 -14.08 -0.08 -14.98
CA ARG A 185 -14.95 0.61 -14.02
C ARG A 185 -16.38 0.05 -14.06
N PRO A 186 -17.20 0.32 -13.04
CA PRO A 186 -18.63 0.06 -13.11
C PRO A 186 -19.27 0.82 -14.29
N SER A 187 -20.16 0.18 -15.02
CA SER A 187 -20.90 0.78 -16.13
C SER A 187 -22.02 1.73 -15.64
N ASN A 188 -22.57 1.44 -14.46
CA ASN A 188 -23.69 2.18 -13.88
C ASN A 188 -23.56 2.29 -12.36
N LEU A 189 -23.38 3.49 -11.83
CA LEU A 189 -23.23 3.74 -10.41
C LEU A 189 -24.52 3.63 -9.60
N ASN A 190 -25.68 3.46 -10.25
CA ASN A 190 -26.92 3.12 -9.55
C ASN A 190 -26.97 1.65 -9.11
N LEU A 191 -26.04 0.82 -9.63
CA LEU A 191 -25.95 -0.59 -9.30
C LEU A 191 -24.88 -0.84 -8.24
N GLU A 192 -25.08 -0.27 -7.04
CA GLU A 192 -24.14 -0.48 -5.94
C GLU A 192 -23.99 -1.97 -5.62
N PRO A 193 -22.77 -2.46 -5.33
CA PRO A 193 -22.53 -3.88 -5.09
C PRO A 193 -23.46 -4.51 -4.06
N ALA A 194 -23.75 -3.79 -2.96
CA ALA A 194 -24.62 -4.29 -1.91
C ALA A 194 -26.07 -4.48 -2.39
N ALA A 195 -26.55 -3.62 -3.27
CA ALA A 195 -27.92 -3.68 -3.79
C ALA A 195 -28.15 -4.90 -4.69
N ILE A 196 -27.16 -5.25 -5.52
CA ILE A 196 -27.27 -6.35 -6.50
C ILE A 196 -26.62 -7.66 -6.03
N LYS A 197 -26.15 -7.72 -4.78
CA LYS A 197 -25.43 -8.87 -4.24
C LYS A 197 -26.15 -10.21 -4.43
N LYS A 198 -27.48 -10.23 -4.31
CA LYS A 198 -28.28 -11.45 -4.43
C LYS A 198 -28.30 -12.03 -5.84
N ALA A 199 -28.04 -11.21 -6.86
CA ALA A 199 -28.01 -11.61 -8.26
C ALA A 199 -26.62 -12.14 -8.71
N LEU A 200 -25.61 -12.03 -7.86
CA LEU A 200 -24.22 -12.38 -8.15
C LEU A 200 -23.78 -13.61 -7.35
N THR A 201 -22.89 -14.41 -7.92
CA THR A 201 -22.13 -15.37 -7.13
C THR A 201 -21.20 -14.63 -6.16
N THR A 202 -20.73 -15.33 -5.14
CA THR A 202 -19.78 -14.74 -4.18
C THR A 202 -18.51 -14.22 -4.87
N GLU A 203 -18.03 -14.90 -5.88
CA GLU A 203 -16.84 -14.52 -6.63
C GLU A 203 -17.09 -13.29 -7.52
N GLN A 204 -18.20 -13.28 -8.23
CA GLN A 204 -18.63 -12.14 -9.04
C GLN A 204 -18.84 -10.90 -8.17
N TYR A 205 -19.50 -11.05 -7.02
CA TYR A 205 -19.69 -9.96 -6.07
C TYR A 205 -18.36 -9.38 -5.56
N LYS A 206 -17.43 -10.24 -5.15
CA LYS A 206 -16.13 -9.79 -4.65
C LYS A 206 -15.33 -9.03 -5.70
N LEU A 207 -15.30 -9.52 -6.94
CA LEU A 207 -14.59 -8.86 -8.02
C LEU A 207 -15.26 -7.54 -8.43
N TYR A 208 -16.59 -7.54 -8.54
CA TYR A 208 -17.35 -6.33 -8.85
C TYR A 208 -17.16 -5.27 -7.76
N LYS A 209 -17.22 -5.66 -6.48
CA LYS A 209 -16.95 -4.74 -5.36
C LYS A 209 -15.53 -4.19 -5.41
N LEU A 210 -14.54 -5.00 -5.73
CA LEU A 210 -13.15 -4.56 -5.88
C LEU A 210 -13.01 -3.50 -6.99
N ILE A 211 -13.63 -3.72 -8.14
CA ILE A 211 -13.64 -2.78 -9.26
C ILE A 211 -14.37 -1.49 -8.88
N TRP A 212 -15.52 -1.61 -8.21
CA TRP A 212 -16.29 -0.48 -7.70
C TRP A 212 -15.50 0.40 -6.75
N ASP A 213 -14.97 -0.21 -5.70
CA ASP A 213 -14.25 0.51 -4.66
C ASP A 213 -13.01 1.21 -5.23
N ARG A 214 -12.28 0.53 -6.13
CA ARG A 214 -11.11 1.11 -6.80
C ARG A 214 -11.47 2.30 -7.68
N PHE A 215 -12.53 2.18 -8.46
CA PHE A 215 -13.00 3.27 -9.31
C PHE A 215 -13.41 4.50 -8.51
N ILE A 216 -14.28 4.34 -7.53
CA ILE A 216 -14.72 5.45 -6.66
C ILE A 216 -13.52 6.07 -5.95
N ALA A 217 -12.65 5.26 -5.34
CA ALA A 217 -11.45 5.74 -4.65
C ALA A 217 -10.54 6.54 -5.59
N SER A 218 -10.39 6.12 -6.85
CA SER A 218 -9.57 6.81 -7.85
C SER A 218 -10.04 8.23 -8.15
N GLN A 219 -11.31 8.53 -7.90
CA GLN A 219 -11.92 9.83 -8.12
C GLN A 219 -12.01 10.69 -6.85
N MET A 220 -11.61 10.15 -5.69
CA MET A 220 -11.72 10.82 -4.40
C MET A 220 -10.52 11.72 -4.08
N GLN A 221 -10.69 12.55 -3.06
CA GLN A 221 -9.65 13.38 -2.49
C GLN A 221 -8.54 12.53 -1.84
N SER A 222 -7.32 13.05 -1.87
CA SER A 222 -6.17 12.44 -1.20
C SER A 222 -6.39 12.34 0.31
N ALA A 223 -5.80 11.33 0.92
CA ALA A 223 -5.68 11.27 2.36
C ALA A 223 -4.61 12.25 2.85
N GLU A 224 -4.86 12.90 3.98
CA GLU A 224 -3.89 13.75 4.67
C GLU A 224 -3.38 13.06 5.93
N LEU A 225 -2.08 12.86 6.00
CA LEU A 225 -1.40 12.25 7.13
C LEU A 225 -0.55 13.30 7.86
N SER A 226 -0.63 13.31 9.19
CA SER A 226 0.34 13.98 10.03
C SER A 226 1.41 12.98 10.40
N THR A 227 2.66 13.27 10.07
CA THR A 227 3.81 12.41 10.35
C THR A 227 4.65 12.96 11.48
N VAL A 228 5.21 12.09 12.28
CA VAL A 228 6.18 12.44 13.33
C VAL A 228 7.35 11.46 13.26
N GLN A 229 8.57 11.98 13.32
CA GLN A 229 9.79 11.21 13.51
C GLN A 229 10.48 11.73 14.75
N THR A 230 10.81 10.85 15.68
CA THR A 230 11.48 11.18 16.93
C THR A 230 12.80 10.46 17.01
N ASP A 231 13.85 11.22 17.26
CA ASP A 231 15.20 10.73 17.51
C ASP A 231 15.52 10.81 19.01
N PHE A 232 16.14 9.75 19.51
CA PHE A 232 16.59 9.63 20.89
C PHE A 232 18.10 9.46 20.89
N ASN A 233 18.79 10.21 21.73
CA ASN A 233 20.22 10.03 21.96
C ASN A 233 20.44 9.24 23.25
N CYS A 234 21.24 8.19 23.14
CA CYS A 234 21.75 7.44 24.27
C CYS A 234 23.23 7.15 24.04
N GLU A 235 24.10 7.71 24.88
CA GLU A 235 25.56 7.51 24.81
C GLU A 235 26.17 7.76 23.41
N GLY A 236 25.63 8.73 22.67
CA GLY A 236 26.09 9.08 21.32
C GLY A 236 25.48 8.26 20.19
N TYR A 237 24.59 7.30 20.49
CA TYR A 237 23.83 6.54 19.50
C TYR A 237 22.43 7.15 19.35
N ILE A 238 21.98 7.23 18.10
CA ILE A 238 20.63 7.71 17.77
C ILE A 238 19.72 6.52 17.53
N PHE A 239 18.66 6.44 18.33
CA PHE A 239 17.53 5.55 18.12
C PHE A 239 16.37 6.34 17.55
N ARG A 240 15.66 5.78 16.59
CA ARG A 240 14.60 6.46 15.85
C ARG A 240 13.30 5.69 15.92
N THR A 241 12.22 6.43 16.01
CA THR A 241 10.88 5.93 15.77
C THR A 241 10.12 6.90 14.86
N SER A 242 9.18 6.38 14.11
CA SER A 242 8.30 7.17 13.25
C SER A 242 6.86 6.71 13.43
N GLY A 243 5.93 7.63 13.26
CA GLY A 243 4.52 7.35 13.29
C GLY A 243 3.76 8.34 12.43
N TYR A 244 2.51 8.03 12.18
CA TYR A 244 1.59 8.96 11.55
C TYR A 244 0.19 8.83 12.11
N THR A 245 -0.60 9.87 11.95
CA THR A 245 -2.03 9.85 12.21
C THR A 245 -2.76 10.31 10.95
N VAL A 246 -3.88 9.69 10.67
CA VAL A 246 -4.74 10.10 9.56
C VAL A 246 -5.52 11.34 10.01
N LYS A 247 -5.22 12.49 9.40
CA LYS A 247 -5.95 13.74 9.64
C LYS A 247 -7.26 13.78 8.88
N PHE A 248 -7.19 13.41 7.60
CA PHE A 248 -8.33 13.30 6.72
C PHE A 248 -8.18 12.02 5.91
N PRO A 249 -9.13 11.08 5.99
CA PRO A 249 -8.96 9.78 5.35
C PRO A 249 -9.04 9.84 3.83
N GLY A 250 -9.80 10.79 3.24
CA GLY A 250 -9.98 10.86 1.80
C GLY A 250 -10.40 9.52 1.21
N TYR A 251 -9.76 9.10 0.14
CA TYR A 251 -10.05 7.80 -0.51
C TYR A 251 -9.82 6.58 0.41
N MET A 252 -8.98 6.70 1.43
CA MET A 252 -8.72 5.60 2.39
C MET A 252 -9.94 5.24 3.23
N ALA A 253 -10.98 6.09 3.27
CA ALA A 253 -12.27 5.72 3.87
C ALA A 253 -12.95 4.55 3.13
N LEU A 254 -12.60 4.32 1.87
CA LEU A 254 -13.20 3.28 1.02
C LEU A 254 -12.20 2.20 0.60
N TYR A 255 -10.96 2.55 0.30
CA TYR A 255 -10.02 1.67 -0.39
C TYR A 255 -8.57 1.87 0.06
N GLU A 256 -7.89 0.77 0.30
CA GLU A 256 -6.43 0.73 0.47
C GLU A 256 -5.83 -0.29 -0.50
N GLU A 257 -4.77 0.09 -1.19
CA GLU A 257 -4.05 -0.79 -2.10
C GLU A 257 -3.22 -1.81 -1.33
N SER A 258 -3.25 -3.06 -1.78
CA SER A 258 -2.41 -4.10 -1.20
C SER A 258 -0.98 -3.98 -1.69
N THR A 259 -0.02 -4.30 -0.83
CA THR A 259 1.40 -4.34 -1.16
C THR A 259 1.95 -5.75 -1.02
N ASP A 260 2.96 -6.08 -1.85
CA ASP A 260 3.71 -7.33 -1.72
C ASP A 260 4.84 -7.22 -0.67
N ASP A 261 5.15 -5.99 -0.23
CA ASP A 261 6.17 -5.73 0.78
C ASP A 261 5.67 -6.08 2.18
N LYS A 262 6.22 -7.17 2.72
CA LYS A 262 6.00 -7.57 4.12
C LYS A 262 6.68 -6.65 5.15
N ASN A 263 7.50 -5.72 4.68
CA ASN A 263 8.35 -4.83 5.50
C ASN A 263 7.86 -3.38 5.54
N THR A 264 6.62 -3.12 5.17
CA THR A 264 6.06 -1.80 5.43
C THR A 264 5.79 -1.68 6.93
N ASP A 265 6.75 -1.12 7.67
CA ASP A 265 6.58 -0.59 9.02
C ASP A 265 5.59 0.62 9.03
N ASP A 266 4.69 0.67 8.05
CA ASP A 266 3.58 1.63 7.94
C ASP A 266 2.42 1.23 8.86
N GLU A 267 2.75 0.77 10.06
CA GLU A 267 1.75 0.70 11.10
C GLU A 267 1.31 2.13 11.44
N ASN A 268 0.02 2.35 11.45
CA ASN A 268 -0.61 3.58 11.95
C ASN A 268 -0.32 3.69 13.46
N VAL A 269 0.93 4.01 13.79
CA VAL A 269 1.42 4.10 15.16
C VAL A 269 1.26 5.52 15.64
N LYS A 270 0.32 5.72 16.55
CA LYS A 270 0.21 6.96 17.29
C LYS A 270 1.27 6.98 18.38
N LEU A 271 2.29 7.82 18.21
CA LEU A 271 3.31 8.04 19.24
C LEU A 271 2.76 8.87 20.39
N PRO A 272 3.21 8.62 21.64
CA PRO A 272 2.94 9.51 22.76
C PRO A 272 3.47 10.92 22.51
N GLU A 273 2.87 11.92 23.12
CA GLU A 273 3.42 13.26 23.10
C GLU A 273 4.77 13.31 23.82
N MET A 274 5.76 13.85 23.15
CA MET A 274 7.12 14.01 23.65
C MET A 274 7.67 15.37 23.24
N LYS A 275 8.62 15.87 24.01
CA LYS A 275 9.34 17.13 23.73
C LYS A 275 10.82 16.85 23.67
N VAL A 276 11.54 17.64 22.88
CA VAL A 276 13.02 17.64 22.90
C VAL A 276 13.51 17.89 24.32
N GLY A 277 14.42 17.05 24.80
CA GLY A 277 14.93 17.07 26.18
C GLY A 277 14.23 16.11 27.14
N ASP A 278 13.10 15.54 26.77
CA ASP A 278 12.45 14.50 27.58
C ASP A 278 13.37 13.29 27.75
N ILE A 279 13.38 12.73 28.96
CA ILE A 279 14.19 11.56 29.30
C ILE A 279 13.26 10.36 29.46
N LEU A 280 13.55 9.28 28.71
CA LEU A 280 12.83 8.01 28.79
C LEU A 280 13.75 6.93 29.31
N ALA A 281 13.24 6.12 30.23
CA ALA A 281 13.93 4.90 30.66
C ALA A 281 13.81 3.81 29.60
N SER A 282 14.82 2.96 29.50
CA SER A 282 14.74 1.77 28.65
C SER A 282 14.10 0.60 29.41
N GLU A 283 13.03 0.02 28.86
CA GLU A 283 12.46 -1.22 29.35
C GLU A 283 13.30 -2.42 28.89
N SER A 284 13.70 -2.40 27.62
CA SER A 284 14.53 -3.44 27.02
C SER A 284 15.35 -2.89 25.85
N VAL A 285 16.51 -3.49 25.65
CA VAL A 285 17.36 -3.30 24.48
C VAL A 285 17.66 -4.68 23.92
N THR A 286 17.32 -4.92 22.65
CA THR A 286 17.40 -6.24 22.05
C THR A 286 18.16 -6.19 20.73
N PRO A 287 19.40 -6.71 20.66
CA PRO A 287 20.08 -6.98 19.41
C PRO A 287 19.40 -8.14 18.68
N VAL A 288 19.16 -7.98 17.39
CA VAL A 288 18.54 -9.01 16.54
C VAL A 288 19.42 -9.29 15.33
N GLN A 289 19.82 -10.54 15.17
CA GLN A 289 20.57 -11.03 14.02
C GLN A 289 19.64 -11.23 12.84
N HIS A 290 20.08 -10.78 11.66
CA HIS A 290 19.39 -10.99 10.38
C HIS A 290 20.39 -11.44 9.32
N PHE A 291 19.85 -12.07 8.30
CA PHE A 291 20.57 -12.33 7.05
C PHE A 291 19.75 -11.73 5.91
N THR A 292 20.44 -11.16 4.92
CA THR A 292 19.77 -10.73 3.70
C THR A 292 19.13 -11.94 3.02
N GLU A 293 17.95 -11.72 2.44
CA GLU A 293 17.18 -12.76 1.77
C GLU A 293 17.29 -12.61 0.26
N PRO A 294 17.25 -13.71 -0.49
CA PRO A 294 17.19 -13.64 -1.95
C PRO A 294 15.87 -12.99 -2.38
N PRO A 295 15.80 -12.53 -3.64
CA PRO A 295 14.53 -12.02 -4.15
C PRO A 295 13.46 -13.11 -4.07
N ALA A 296 12.24 -12.72 -3.73
CA ALA A 296 11.12 -13.65 -3.61
C ALA A 296 10.81 -14.32 -4.96
N ARG A 297 10.32 -15.56 -4.91
CA ARG A 297 9.71 -16.21 -6.07
C ARG A 297 8.51 -15.42 -6.55
N TYR A 298 8.27 -15.46 -7.85
CA TYR A 298 7.09 -14.83 -8.40
C TYR A 298 5.81 -15.54 -7.92
N ASN A 299 4.83 -14.75 -7.55
CA ASN A 299 3.42 -15.13 -7.49
C ASN A 299 2.68 -14.52 -8.69
N ASP A 300 1.39 -14.79 -8.85
CA ASP A 300 0.59 -14.26 -9.95
C ASP A 300 0.68 -12.72 -10.03
N ALA A 301 0.53 -12.02 -8.91
CA ALA A 301 0.56 -10.57 -8.87
C ALA A 301 1.93 -10.00 -9.27
N THR A 302 3.01 -10.53 -8.71
CA THR A 302 4.36 -10.03 -8.96
C THR A 302 4.86 -10.39 -10.35
N LEU A 303 4.43 -11.53 -10.92
CA LEU A 303 4.76 -11.90 -12.29
C LEU A 303 4.05 -10.98 -13.30
N VAL A 304 2.76 -10.73 -13.11
CA VAL A 304 1.98 -9.80 -13.94
C VAL A 304 2.60 -8.40 -13.91
N LYS A 305 2.94 -7.91 -12.71
CA LYS A 305 3.61 -6.62 -12.54
C LYS A 305 4.94 -6.55 -13.31
N TYR A 306 5.78 -7.60 -13.20
CA TYR A 306 7.07 -7.67 -13.89
C TYR A 306 6.90 -7.66 -15.40
N LEU A 307 5.94 -8.44 -15.93
CA LEU A 307 5.66 -8.50 -17.37
C LEU A 307 5.19 -7.13 -17.90
N GLU A 308 4.31 -6.44 -17.16
CA GLU A 308 3.87 -5.08 -17.50
C GLU A 308 5.04 -4.09 -17.53
N GLU A 309 5.89 -4.08 -16.48
CA GLU A 309 7.04 -3.18 -16.39
C GLU A 309 8.05 -3.40 -17.53
N LYS A 310 8.15 -4.61 -18.05
CA LYS A 310 9.01 -4.96 -19.18
C LYS A 310 8.35 -4.81 -20.55
N GLY A 311 7.08 -4.43 -20.59
CA GLY A 311 6.31 -4.33 -21.85
C GLY A 311 6.13 -5.67 -22.57
N ILE A 312 6.06 -6.76 -21.81
CA ILE A 312 5.94 -8.14 -22.34
C ILE A 312 4.49 -8.64 -22.21
N ALA A 313 3.67 -7.97 -21.42
CA ALA A 313 2.27 -8.33 -21.24
C ALA A 313 1.44 -7.92 -22.45
N ASP A 314 0.76 -8.89 -23.06
CA ASP A 314 -0.32 -8.69 -24.04
C ASP A 314 -1.67 -8.67 -23.29
#